data_5f4b37053c913deef16a77055ebeba71
#
_entry.id   5f4b37053c913deef16a77055ebeba71
#
_cell.length_a   1.000
_cell.length_b   1.000
_cell.length_c   1.000
_cell.angle_alpha   90.00
_cell.angle_beta   90.00
_cell.angle_gamma   90.00
#
_symmetry.space_group_name_H-M   'P 1'
#
loop_
_entity.id
_entity.type
_entity.pdbx_description
1 polymer ?
#
loop_
_entity_poly.entity_id
_entity_poly.type
_entity_poly.pdbx_seq_one_letter_code
_entity_poly.pdbx_strand_id
1 'polypeptide(L)'
;AIRHIVIKVGKYTNQIMCILVVNEEIGKTNEDKLVKMLCAKYKNIKTIVKNINNKNTNVILGKQNVNLYGDGYIEDKLGEYTFKISPMSFYQVNPIQAEVLYNTAIEAANLSKEDTLFDLYCGIGTIGIFASKYVKQVYGIEIVEQAIEDAKENAKINKVENAEFICGDVEFSFDELINKKKIIPTAIIVDPPRKGL
;
A
#
# COMPACT_ATOMS: atom_id res chain seq x y z
N ALA A 1 16.56 -12.55 -18.64
CA ALA A 1 15.16 -12.27 -18.76
C ALA A 1 14.48 -12.18 -17.38
N ILE A 2 13.92 -13.25 -16.79
CA ILE A 2 13.27 -13.19 -15.48
C ILE A 2 14.31 -13.23 -14.37
N ARG A 3 14.31 -12.22 -13.48
CA ARG A 3 15.19 -12.13 -12.31
C ARG A 3 14.51 -12.68 -11.05
N HIS A 4 13.26 -12.24 -10.82
CA HIS A 4 12.47 -12.62 -9.66
C HIS A 4 11.02 -12.85 -10.05
N ILE A 5 10.33 -13.63 -9.22
CA ILE A 5 8.89 -13.75 -9.24
C ILE A 5 8.43 -13.34 -7.83
N VAL A 6 7.58 -12.32 -7.75
CA VAL A 6 6.97 -11.89 -6.50
C VAL A 6 5.50 -12.26 -6.54
N ILE A 7 5.03 -12.93 -5.52
CA ILE A 7 3.63 -13.32 -5.37
C ILE A 7 3.04 -12.56 -4.18
N LYS A 8 1.97 -11.82 -4.44
CA LYS A 8 1.14 -11.24 -3.37
C LYS A 8 -0.19 -12.00 -3.34
N VAL A 9 -0.66 -12.30 -2.13
CA VAL A 9 -1.89 -13.05 -1.92
C VAL A 9 -2.76 -12.31 -0.92
N GLY A 10 -3.98 -11.98 -1.31
CA GLY A 10 -5.00 -11.48 -0.40
C GLY A 10 -5.47 -12.61 0.51
N LYS A 11 -5.27 -12.46 1.82
CA LYS A 11 -5.59 -13.50 2.81
C LYS A 11 -7.08 -13.82 2.87
N TYR A 12 -7.92 -12.81 2.79
CA TYR A 12 -9.36 -12.94 2.90
C TYR A 12 -10.07 -13.05 1.56
N THR A 13 -9.49 -12.45 0.50
CA THR A 13 -10.07 -12.49 -0.84
C THR A 13 -9.57 -13.67 -1.67
N ASN A 14 -8.46 -14.28 -1.26
CA ASN A 14 -7.76 -15.32 -2.00
C ASN A 14 -7.33 -14.90 -3.43
N GLN A 15 -7.29 -13.59 -3.69
CA GLN A 15 -6.79 -13.03 -4.94
C GLN A 15 -5.27 -13.13 -4.98
N ILE A 16 -4.72 -13.44 -6.16
CA ILE A 16 -3.28 -13.57 -6.37
C ILE A 16 -2.81 -12.56 -7.40
N MET A 17 -1.76 -11.80 -7.05
CA MET A 17 -0.97 -11.03 -7.98
C MET A 17 0.37 -11.74 -8.22
N CYS A 18 0.69 -11.98 -9.49
CA CYS A 18 2.00 -12.49 -9.90
C CYS A 18 2.79 -11.35 -10.54
N ILE A 19 3.95 -10.99 -9.97
CA ILE A 19 4.83 -9.95 -10.51
C ILE A 19 6.08 -10.63 -11.08
N LEU A 20 6.26 -10.52 -12.38
CA LEU A 20 7.43 -11.01 -13.10
C LEU A 20 8.46 -9.91 -13.20
N VAL A 21 9.51 -9.97 -12.40
CA VAL A 21 10.60 -8.99 -12.44
C VAL A 21 11.60 -9.38 -13.53
N VAL A 22 11.77 -8.51 -14.50
CA VAL A 22 12.62 -8.75 -15.68
C VAL A 22 13.70 -7.70 -15.81
N ASN A 23 14.85 -8.08 -16.35
CA ASN A 23 15.95 -7.15 -16.68
C ASN A 23 16.05 -6.83 -18.19
N GLU A 24 15.31 -7.56 -19.01
CA GLU A 24 15.22 -7.38 -20.46
C GLU A 24 13.86 -7.86 -20.97
N GLU A 25 13.49 -7.52 -22.17
CA GLU A 25 12.23 -7.92 -22.77
C GLU A 25 12.14 -9.44 -22.96
N ILE A 26 11.00 -10.03 -22.59
CA ILE A 26 10.74 -11.46 -22.76
C ILE A 26 10.21 -11.76 -24.16
N GLY A 27 9.61 -10.76 -24.82
CA GLY A 27 8.90 -10.88 -26.09
C GLY A 27 7.44 -11.28 -25.92
N LYS A 28 6.57 -10.58 -26.67
CA LYS A 28 5.10 -10.64 -26.53
C LYS A 28 4.55 -12.08 -26.59
N THR A 29 5.04 -12.89 -27.54
CA THR A 29 4.60 -14.29 -27.70
C THR A 29 4.83 -15.13 -26.44
N ASN A 30 5.98 -14.93 -25.78
CA ASN A 30 6.33 -15.66 -24.57
C ASN A 30 5.52 -15.16 -23.38
N GLU A 31 5.27 -13.85 -23.29
CA GLU A 31 4.39 -13.25 -22.28
C GLU A 31 2.98 -13.82 -22.36
N ASP A 32 2.38 -13.83 -23.57
CA ASP A 32 1.03 -14.35 -23.79
C ASP A 32 0.94 -15.86 -23.48
N LYS A 33 1.94 -16.64 -23.83
CA LYS A 33 2.01 -18.06 -23.49
C LYS A 33 2.08 -18.29 -21.98
N LEU A 34 2.91 -17.52 -21.29
CA LEU A 34 3.07 -17.60 -19.83
C LEU A 34 1.77 -17.20 -19.11
N VAL A 35 1.14 -16.11 -19.52
CA VAL A 35 -0.16 -15.65 -18.97
C VAL A 35 -1.21 -16.74 -19.14
N LYS A 36 -1.36 -17.30 -20.36
CA LYS A 36 -2.32 -18.38 -20.62
C LYS A 36 -2.08 -19.59 -19.72
N MET A 37 -0.82 -20.04 -19.58
CA MET A 37 -0.46 -21.17 -18.73
C MET A 37 -0.80 -20.94 -17.26
N LEU A 38 -0.43 -19.78 -16.72
CA LEU A 38 -0.66 -19.44 -15.32
C LEU A 38 -2.16 -19.32 -15.01
N CYS A 39 -2.91 -18.59 -15.83
CA CYS A 39 -4.36 -18.42 -15.62
C CYS A 39 -5.16 -19.71 -15.86
N ALA A 40 -4.69 -20.62 -16.73
CA ALA A 40 -5.30 -21.92 -16.90
C ALA A 40 -5.16 -22.79 -15.64
N LYS A 41 -3.99 -22.75 -15.01
CA LYS A 41 -3.64 -23.57 -13.85
C LYS A 41 -4.15 -23.00 -12.52
N TYR A 42 -4.07 -21.67 -12.35
CA TYR A 42 -4.37 -21.00 -11.09
C TYR A 42 -5.51 -20.01 -11.27
N LYS A 43 -6.72 -20.40 -10.90
CA LYS A 43 -7.95 -19.62 -11.13
C LYS A 43 -8.04 -18.36 -10.25
N ASN A 44 -7.27 -18.31 -9.17
CA ASN A 44 -7.25 -17.19 -8.23
C ASN A 44 -6.30 -16.06 -8.66
N ILE A 45 -5.58 -16.23 -9.78
CA ILE A 45 -4.77 -15.13 -10.32
C ILE A 45 -5.70 -14.03 -10.80
N LYS A 46 -5.71 -12.93 -10.08
CA LYS A 46 -6.46 -11.71 -10.40
C LYS A 46 -5.68 -10.85 -11.39
N THR A 47 -4.35 -10.81 -11.26
CA THR A 47 -3.50 -10.00 -12.12
C THR A 47 -2.09 -10.57 -12.26
N ILE A 48 -1.48 -10.33 -13.42
CA ILE A 48 -0.07 -10.62 -13.71
C ILE A 48 0.58 -9.34 -14.22
N VAL A 49 1.65 -8.92 -13.55
CA VAL A 49 2.36 -7.69 -13.85
C VAL A 49 3.80 -8.00 -14.23
N LYS A 50 4.29 -7.41 -15.33
CA LYS A 50 5.71 -7.35 -15.65
C LYS A 50 6.31 -6.11 -15.00
N ASN A 51 7.30 -6.31 -14.13
CA ASN A 51 8.06 -5.23 -13.52
C ASN A 51 9.46 -5.18 -14.15
N ILE A 52 9.86 -4.02 -14.65
CA ILE A 52 11.14 -3.84 -15.33
C ILE A 52 12.17 -3.32 -14.34
N ASN A 53 13.19 -4.15 -14.06
CA ASN A 53 14.33 -3.81 -13.22
C ASN A 53 15.64 -4.26 -13.86
N ASN A 54 16.27 -3.35 -14.59
CA ASN A 54 17.56 -3.55 -15.23
C ASN A 54 18.76 -3.10 -14.37
N LYS A 55 18.52 -2.62 -13.14
CA LYS A 55 19.57 -2.16 -12.24
C LYS A 55 20.24 -3.33 -11.52
N ASN A 56 21.56 -3.31 -11.43
CA ASN A 56 22.32 -4.29 -10.67
C ASN A 56 22.40 -3.85 -9.19
N THR A 57 21.30 -3.98 -8.46
CA THR A 57 21.16 -3.60 -7.05
C THR A 57 20.38 -4.68 -6.29
N ASN A 58 20.38 -4.61 -4.96
CA ASN A 58 19.59 -5.50 -4.10
C ASN A 58 18.08 -5.18 -4.12
N VAL A 59 17.67 -4.10 -4.80
CA VAL A 59 16.25 -3.75 -4.93
C VAL A 59 15.60 -4.72 -5.91
N ILE A 60 14.54 -5.40 -5.47
CA ILE A 60 13.84 -6.42 -6.26
C ILE A 60 12.99 -5.77 -7.35
N LEU A 61 12.13 -4.80 -6.99
CA LEU A 61 11.21 -4.16 -7.91
C LEU A 61 11.81 -2.90 -8.54
N GLY A 62 11.70 -2.81 -9.86
CA GLY A 62 11.99 -1.58 -10.60
C GLY A 62 10.81 -0.60 -10.55
N LYS A 63 11.00 0.58 -11.12
CA LYS A 63 9.97 1.64 -11.10
C LYS A 63 8.85 1.44 -12.12
N GLN A 64 9.06 0.66 -13.17
CA GLN A 64 8.13 0.52 -14.28
C GLN A 64 7.37 -0.81 -14.20
N ASN A 65 6.04 -0.72 -14.24
CA ASN A 65 5.14 -1.86 -14.28
C ASN A 65 4.34 -1.86 -15.58
N VAL A 66 4.11 -3.06 -16.13
CA VAL A 66 3.27 -3.29 -17.32
C VAL A 66 2.29 -4.41 -16.98
N ASN A 67 1.00 -4.14 -17.09
CA ASN A 67 -0.02 -5.15 -16.86
C ASN A 67 -0.05 -6.13 -18.05
N LEU A 68 0.19 -7.40 -17.75
CA LEU A 68 0.08 -8.49 -18.74
C LEU A 68 -1.31 -9.14 -18.69
N TYR A 69 -1.95 -9.12 -17.52
CA TYR A 69 -3.29 -9.67 -17.30
C TYR A 69 -3.96 -8.99 -16.11
N GLY A 70 -5.26 -8.72 -16.21
CA GLY A 70 -6.06 -8.12 -15.13
C GLY A 70 -5.78 -6.64 -14.93
N ASP A 71 -6.22 -6.11 -13.77
CA ASP A 71 -6.28 -4.67 -13.49
C ASP A 71 -4.99 -4.10 -12.90
N GLY A 72 -3.97 -4.94 -12.66
CA GLY A 72 -2.69 -4.52 -12.08
C GLY A 72 -2.69 -4.39 -10.54
N TYR A 73 -3.75 -4.83 -9.87
CA TYR A 73 -3.86 -4.84 -8.41
C TYR A 73 -4.66 -6.04 -7.92
N ILE A 74 -4.56 -6.31 -6.63
CA ILE A 74 -5.45 -7.20 -5.89
C ILE A 74 -6.10 -6.43 -4.76
N GLU A 75 -7.13 -7.01 -4.16
CA GLU A 75 -7.79 -6.49 -2.97
C GLU A 75 -7.63 -7.49 -1.82
N ASP A 76 -7.51 -6.95 -0.61
CA ASP A 76 -7.63 -7.76 0.61
C ASP A 76 -8.36 -6.98 1.70
N LYS A 77 -8.69 -7.65 2.79
CA LYS A 77 -9.40 -7.05 3.92
C LYS A 77 -8.53 -6.95 5.15
N LEU A 78 -8.76 -5.89 5.92
CA LEU A 78 -8.22 -5.70 7.25
C LEU A 78 -9.37 -5.19 8.14
N GLY A 79 -9.85 -6.04 9.06
CA GLY A 79 -11.09 -5.77 9.77
C GLY A 79 -12.26 -5.57 8.81
N GLU A 80 -12.98 -4.47 8.96
CA GLU A 80 -14.11 -4.11 8.10
C GLU A 80 -13.70 -3.44 6.78
N TYR A 81 -12.43 -3.03 6.63
CA TYR A 81 -11.94 -2.26 5.49
C TYR A 81 -11.40 -3.15 4.38
N THR A 82 -11.59 -2.70 3.14
CA THR A 82 -11.04 -3.33 1.93
C THR A 82 -9.92 -2.46 1.38
N PHE A 83 -8.78 -3.06 1.08
CA PHE A 83 -7.60 -2.36 0.57
C PHE A 83 -7.22 -2.85 -0.81
N LYS A 84 -7.08 -1.92 -1.74
CA LYS A 84 -6.43 -2.10 -3.01
C LYS A 84 -4.91 -2.13 -2.80
N ILE A 85 -4.26 -3.14 -3.35
CA ILE A 85 -2.85 -3.41 -3.18
C ILE A 85 -2.20 -3.47 -4.57
N SER A 86 -1.42 -2.46 -4.90
CA SER A 86 -0.65 -2.37 -6.16
C SER A 86 0.68 -3.12 -6.09
N PRO A 87 1.40 -3.33 -7.20
CA PRO A 87 2.68 -4.04 -7.19
C PRO A 87 3.72 -3.46 -6.25
N MET A 88 3.80 -2.12 -6.19
CA MET A 88 4.78 -1.39 -5.37
C MET A 88 4.32 -1.15 -3.93
N SER A 89 3.03 -1.32 -3.63
CA SER A 89 2.47 -1.05 -2.30
C SER A 89 2.99 -2.03 -1.27
N PHE A 90 3.41 -1.52 -0.13
CA PHE A 90 3.58 -2.34 1.05
C PHE A 90 2.20 -2.64 1.66
N TYR A 91 1.97 -3.88 2.03
CA TYR A 91 0.81 -4.33 2.78
C TYR A 91 1.26 -5.42 3.76
N GLN A 92 0.74 -5.39 4.97
CA GLN A 92 1.15 -6.31 6.03
C GLN A 92 0.85 -7.77 5.62
N VAL A 93 1.89 -8.60 5.62
CA VAL A 93 1.80 -10.01 5.19
C VAL A 93 0.96 -10.88 6.13
N ASN A 94 0.74 -10.43 7.36
CA ASN A 94 -0.13 -11.08 8.34
C ASN A 94 -1.25 -10.13 8.78
N PRO A 95 -2.35 -10.05 8.03
CA PRO A 95 -3.43 -9.11 8.33
C PRO A 95 -4.09 -9.37 9.68
N ILE A 96 -4.09 -10.61 10.17
CA ILE A 96 -4.64 -10.95 11.50
C ILE A 96 -3.83 -10.24 12.60
N GLN A 97 -2.50 -10.32 12.54
CA GLN A 97 -1.64 -9.64 13.51
C GLN A 97 -1.59 -8.13 13.27
N ALA A 98 -1.72 -7.68 12.04
CA ALA A 98 -1.83 -6.27 11.73
C ALA A 98 -3.08 -5.64 12.38
N GLU A 99 -4.21 -6.34 12.34
CA GLU A 99 -5.45 -5.89 12.99
C GLU A 99 -5.27 -5.78 14.53
N VAL A 100 -4.63 -6.78 15.15
CA VAL A 100 -4.31 -6.73 16.60
C VAL A 100 -3.39 -5.56 16.90
N LEU A 101 -2.33 -5.37 16.10
CA LEU A 101 -1.38 -4.27 16.28
C LEU A 101 -2.07 -2.91 16.16
N TYR A 102 -2.90 -2.71 15.16
CA TYR A 102 -3.58 -1.43 14.93
C TYR A 102 -4.61 -1.13 16.03
N ASN A 103 -5.38 -2.11 16.47
CA ASN A 103 -6.28 -1.95 17.62
C ASN A 103 -5.50 -1.59 18.87
N THR A 104 -4.38 -2.28 19.15
CA THR A 104 -3.52 -1.97 20.31
C THR A 104 -2.95 -0.55 20.23
N ALA A 105 -2.50 -0.11 19.05
CA ALA A 105 -1.98 1.24 18.87
C ALA A 105 -3.07 2.30 19.09
N ILE A 106 -4.29 2.08 18.60
CA ILE A 106 -5.44 2.97 18.77
C ILE A 106 -5.84 3.06 20.25
N GLU A 107 -5.90 1.91 20.93
CA GLU A 107 -6.19 1.84 22.36
C GLU A 107 -5.13 2.57 23.19
N ALA A 108 -3.84 2.33 22.89
CA ALA A 108 -2.72 2.98 23.58
C ALA A 108 -2.70 4.50 23.35
N ALA A 109 -3.08 4.96 22.16
CA ALA A 109 -3.18 6.38 21.83
C ALA A 109 -4.41 7.05 22.48
N ASN A 110 -5.35 6.29 23.04
CA ASN A 110 -6.58 6.77 23.69
C ASN A 110 -7.34 7.80 22.83
N LEU A 111 -7.51 7.49 21.55
CA LEU A 111 -8.08 8.40 20.54
C LEU A 111 -9.55 8.75 20.81
N SER A 112 -9.92 9.97 20.47
CA SER A 112 -11.29 10.50 20.58
C SER A 112 -11.71 11.21 19.29
N LYS A 113 -13.01 11.52 19.18
CA LYS A 113 -13.59 12.26 18.04
C LYS A 113 -13.14 13.73 17.94
N GLU A 114 -12.39 14.21 18.90
CA GLU A 114 -11.80 15.56 18.86
C GLU A 114 -10.36 15.56 18.33
N ASP A 115 -9.76 14.36 18.20
CA ASP A 115 -8.36 14.22 17.87
C ASP A 115 -8.07 14.42 16.38
N THR A 116 -6.91 15.01 16.11
CA THR A 116 -6.26 15.08 14.81
C THR A 116 -5.07 14.13 14.83
N LEU A 117 -5.17 13.06 14.05
CA LEU A 117 -4.14 12.02 13.96
C LEU A 117 -3.21 12.28 12.77
N PHE A 118 -1.91 12.25 13.02
CA PHE A 118 -0.91 12.15 11.94
C PHE A 118 -0.42 10.70 11.84
N ASP A 119 -0.55 10.12 10.63
CA ASP A 119 -0.05 8.79 10.25
C ASP A 119 1.21 8.98 9.38
N LEU A 120 2.37 8.88 10.02
CA LEU A 120 3.66 9.13 9.36
C LEU A 120 4.21 7.84 8.76
N TYR A 121 4.65 7.91 7.50
CA TYR A 121 5.00 6.77 6.66
C TYR A 121 3.77 5.88 6.36
N CYS A 122 2.66 6.53 6.02
CA CYS A 122 1.34 5.88 5.97
C CYS A 122 1.18 4.79 4.88
N GLY A 123 2.12 4.69 3.94
CA GLY A 123 2.02 3.74 2.83
C GLY A 123 0.71 3.93 2.06
N ILE A 124 -0.07 2.85 1.92
CA ILE A 124 -1.39 2.88 1.26
C ILE A 124 -2.54 3.28 2.22
N GLY A 125 -2.19 3.91 3.34
CA GLY A 125 -3.15 4.48 4.29
C GLY A 125 -3.81 3.49 5.24
N THR A 126 -3.22 2.30 5.45
CA THR A 126 -3.87 1.23 6.23
C THR A 126 -4.17 1.64 7.66
N ILE A 127 -3.20 2.23 8.37
CA ILE A 127 -3.36 2.66 9.77
C ILE A 127 -4.32 3.83 9.85
N GLY A 128 -4.11 4.87 9.04
CA GLY A 128 -4.95 6.06 9.02
C GLY A 128 -6.41 5.76 8.71
N ILE A 129 -6.69 4.91 7.70
CA ILE A 129 -8.04 4.49 7.36
C ILE A 129 -8.66 3.69 8.52
N PHE A 130 -7.91 2.76 9.11
CA PHE A 130 -8.37 1.96 10.24
C PHE A 130 -8.69 2.83 11.46
N ALA A 131 -7.89 3.86 11.73
CA ALA A 131 -8.06 4.80 12.83
C ALA A 131 -9.13 5.87 12.58
N SER A 132 -9.54 6.10 11.32
CA SER A 132 -10.43 7.22 10.93
C SER A 132 -11.75 7.27 11.69
N LYS A 133 -12.30 6.10 12.04
CA LYS A 133 -13.55 6.03 12.81
C LYS A 133 -13.42 6.44 14.27
N TYR A 134 -12.21 6.67 14.79
CA TYR A 134 -11.98 7.05 16.18
C TYR A 134 -11.60 8.52 16.34
N VAL A 135 -11.23 9.21 15.26
CA VAL A 135 -10.70 10.57 15.28
C VAL A 135 -11.56 11.55 14.47
N LYS A 136 -11.33 12.85 14.67
CA LYS A 136 -11.92 13.92 13.88
C LYS A 136 -11.34 13.95 12.48
N GLN A 137 -10.01 13.88 12.36
CA GLN A 137 -9.28 14.02 11.11
C GLN A 137 -8.00 13.20 11.13
N VAL A 138 -7.66 12.61 9.99
CA VAL A 138 -6.38 11.92 9.74
C VAL A 138 -5.61 12.70 8.67
N TYR A 139 -4.29 12.86 8.88
CA TYR A 139 -3.33 13.30 7.89
C TYR A 139 -2.26 12.22 7.72
N GLY A 140 -2.27 11.55 6.59
CA GLY A 140 -1.25 10.54 6.23
C GLY A 140 -0.15 11.15 5.38
N ILE A 141 1.11 10.89 5.71
CA ILE A 141 2.28 11.37 4.95
C ILE A 141 3.11 10.18 4.47
N GLU A 142 3.42 10.16 3.18
CA GLU A 142 4.23 9.12 2.53
C GLU A 142 4.99 9.72 1.35
N ILE A 143 6.23 9.31 1.17
CA ILE A 143 7.10 9.84 0.09
C ILE A 143 6.82 9.17 -1.27
N VAL A 144 6.25 7.98 -1.28
CA VAL A 144 5.98 7.21 -2.49
C VAL A 144 4.65 7.65 -3.10
N GLU A 145 4.70 8.38 -4.21
CA GLU A 145 3.53 8.91 -4.91
C GLU A 145 2.45 7.85 -5.19
N GLN A 146 2.85 6.69 -5.72
CA GLN A 146 1.91 5.58 -6.00
C GLN A 146 1.21 5.07 -4.74
N ALA A 147 1.90 5.06 -3.60
CA ALA A 147 1.28 4.66 -2.34
C ALA A 147 0.23 5.67 -1.88
N ILE A 148 0.47 6.95 -2.09
CA ILE A 148 -0.52 8.02 -1.80
C ILE A 148 -1.72 7.94 -2.73
N GLU A 149 -1.54 7.64 -4.00
CA GLU A 149 -2.67 7.39 -4.91
C GLU A 149 -3.51 6.20 -4.45
N ASP A 150 -2.85 5.10 -4.08
CA ASP A 150 -3.52 3.94 -3.51
C ASP A 150 -4.22 4.28 -2.17
N ALA A 151 -3.61 5.09 -1.30
CA ALA A 151 -4.21 5.53 -0.04
C ALA A 151 -5.51 6.32 -0.26
N LYS A 152 -5.49 7.27 -1.20
CA LYS A 152 -6.68 8.05 -1.59
C LYS A 152 -7.79 7.17 -2.14
N GLU A 153 -7.43 6.21 -3.00
CA GLU A 153 -8.39 5.26 -3.55
C GLU A 153 -8.95 4.34 -2.45
N ASN A 154 -8.10 3.88 -1.54
CA ASN A 154 -8.51 3.07 -0.40
C ASN A 154 -9.46 3.83 0.54
N ALA A 155 -9.20 5.11 0.83
CA ALA A 155 -10.14 5.93 1.58
C ALA A 155 -11.50 6.02 0.90
N LYS A 156 -11.52 6.23 -0.42
CA LYS A 156 -12.74 6.28 -1.23
C LYS A 156 -13.50 4.95 -1.24
N ILE A 157 -12.81 3.82 -1.46
CA ILE A 157 -13.40 2.47 -1.41
C ILE A 157 -14.12 2.24 -0.08
N ASN A 158 -13.51 2.69 1.02
CA ASN A 158 -14.01 2.51 2.37
C ASN A 158 -14.92 3.65 2.85
N LYS A 159 -15.24 4.64 2.00
CA LYS A 159 -16.07 5.81 2.33
C LYS A 159 -15.53 6.60 3.52
N VAL A 160 -14.22 6.68 3.65
CA VAL A 160 -13.54 7.47 4.66
C VAL A 160 -13.36 8.88 4.13
N GLU A 161 -14.07 9.85 4.70
CA GLU A 161 -14.09 11.25 4.25
C GLU A 161 -13.20 12.15 5.10
N ASN A 162 -12.80 11.68 6.29
CA ASN A 162 -11.98 12.42 7.25
C ASN A 162 -10.50 11.98 7.23
N ALA A 163 -9.98 11.61 6.06
CA ALA A 163 -8.56 11.30 5.88
C ALA A 163 -8.01 12.04 4.66
N GLU A 164 -6.93 12.79 4.86
CA GLU A 164 -6.15 13.45 3.82
C GLU A 164 -4.78 12.80 3.70
N PHE A 165 -4.36 12.47 2.46
CA PHE A 165 -3.07 11.82 2.20
C PHE A 165 -2.18 12.73 1.37
N ILE A 166 -0.96 12.97 1.85
CA ILE A 166 0.00 13.94 1.36
C ILE A 166 1.24 13.21 0.87
N CYS A 167 1.59 13.43 -0.41
CA CYS A 167 2.83 12.92 -0.98
C CYS A 167 3.98 13.87 -0.66
N GLY A 168 4.97 13.40 0.07
CA GLY A 168 6.13 14.19 0.41
C GLY A 168 7.03 13.53 1.44
N ASP A 169 8.19 14.11 1.62
CA ASP A 169 9.07 13.78 2.72
C ASP A 169 8.39 14.10 4.06
N VAL A 170 8.54 13.19 5.02
CA VAL A 170 7.82 13.31 6.31
C VAL A 170 8.22 14.57 7.06
N GLU A 171 9.52 14.89 7.13
CA GLU A 171 10.01 16.05 7.87
C GLU A 171 9.46 17.36 7.27
N PHE A 172 9.58 17.53 5.95
CA PHE A 172 9.09 18.73 5.27
C PHE A 172 7.57 18.85 5.31
N SER A 173 6.84 17.77 5.08
CA SER A 173 5.38 17.77 5.05
C SER A 173 4.80 18.01 6.44
N PHE A 174 5.42 17.45 7.48
CA PHE A 174 5.07 17.68 8.88
C PHE A 174 5.23 19.15 9.26
N ASP A 175 6.39 19.75 8.92
CA ASP A 175 6.65 21.18 9.17
C ASP A 175 5.63 22.07 8.44
N GLU A 176 5.31 21.73 7.18
CA GLU A 176 4.30 22.46 6.41
C GLU A 176 2.92 22.41 7.05
N LEU A 177 2.46 21.25 7.50
CA LEU A 177 1.18 21.11 8.17
C LEU A 177 1.12 21.95 9.44
N ILE A 178 2.15 21.90 10.29
CA ILE A 178 2.18 22.61 11.56
C ILE A 178 2.40 24.11 11.38
N ASN A 179 3.44 24.48 10.66
CA ASN A 179 3.91 25.87 10.64
C ASN A 179 3.17 26.74 9.63
N LYS A 180 2.80 26.19 8.47
CA LYS A 180 2.09 26.93 7.42
C LYS A 180 0.57 26.79 7.53
N LYS A 181 0.07 25.55 7.62
CA LYS A 181 -1.37 25.28 7.65
C LYS A 181 -1.97 25.39 9.07
N LYS A 182 -1.13 25.49 10.12
CA LYS A 182 -1.55 25.55 11.52
C LYS A 182 -2.38 24.35 11.99
N ILE A 183 -2.13 23.18 11.38
CA ILE A 183 -2.76 21.93 11.76
C ILE A 183 -1.87 21.24 12.79
N ILE A 184 -2.32 21.16 14.02
CA ILE A 184 -1.55 20.60 15.14
C ILE A 184 -2.10 19.20 15.44
N PRO A 185 -1.29 18.13 15.36
CA PRO A 185 -1.73 16.80 15.74
C PRO A 185 -1.92 16.72 17.26
N THR A 186 -2.95 16.01 17.69
CA THR A 186 -3.13 15.61 19.09
C THR A 186 -2.62 14.19 19.33
N ALA A 187 -2.49 13.40 18.25
CA ALA A 187 -1.88 12.08 18.27
C ALA A 187 -1.04 11.86 17.01
N ILE A 188 0.03 11.08 17.14
CA ILE A 188 0.91 10.69 16.03
C ILE A 188 1.15 9.20 16.10
N ILE A 189 0.95 8.50 14.97
CA ILE A 189 1.37 7.11 14.78
C ILE A 189 2.50 7.10 13.76
N VAL A 190 3.54 6.32 14.04
CA VAL A 190 4.75 6.26 13.21
C VAL A 190 5.10 4.81 12.94
N ASP A 191 5.07 4.41 11.67
CA ASP A 191 5.51 3.08 11.20
C ASP A 191 6.66 3.23 10.18
N PRO A 192 7.89 3.56 10.64
CA PRO A 192 8.99 3.91 9.76
C PRO A 192 9.57 2.68 9.06
N PRO A 193 10.29 2.86 7.94
CA PRO A 193 11.04 1.78 7.33
C PRO A 193 12.11 1.24 8.28
N ARG A 194 12.56 0.00 8.06
CA ARG A 194 13.55 -0.71 8.94
C ARG A 194 14.83 0.06 9.23
N LYS A 195 15.17 1.08 8.45
CA LYS A 195 16.33 1.96 8.69
C LYS A 195 16.11 2.93 9.86
N GLY A 196 14.89 3.01 10.37
CA GLY A 196 14.48 3.96 11.40
C GLY A 196 14.09 5.34 10.83
N LEU A 197 13.94 6.28 11.75
CA LEU A 197 13.66 7.69 11.48
C LEU A 197 14.94 8.43 11.12
#